data_d0aec27c3dbe0ecbab85b567edaf914f
#
_entry.id   d0aec27c3dbe0ecbab85b567edaf914f
#
_cell.length_a   1.000
_cell.length_b   1.000
_cell.length_c   1.000
_cell.angle_alpha   90.00
_cell.angle_beta   90.00
_cell.angle_gamma   90.00
#
_symmetry.space_group_name_H-M   'P 1'
#
loop_
_entity.id
_entity.type
_entity.pdbx_description
1 polymer ?
#
loop_
_entity_poly.entity_id
_entity_poly.type
_entity_poly.pdbx_seq_one_letter_code
_entity_poly.pdbx_strand_id
1 'polypeptide(L)'
;MQTAKNTFTGGFWGGVSGFANFEIGNLGNVYMKIAAHSVSEGAMEGIRGGHFEHGFFTGMASAAGGAALNGGMCDRLSAAERIAVNAALGGIVSELGGGKFASGAMTAAYVMMFNELKHGGPTYRQLKKIYEIETASIEAMSPQEFYQMLGGEIAQKALEYNWENACAARLSYAMNESGLKIPYIKGVTSKDINGRNYITLASDMKKYFNKIWGKGLYCKKGWTLKNGITFQNNLADVSGHVDVVYKGKSAAYATEYHKEMKTVETIIWKY
;
A
#
# COMPACT_ATOMS: atom_id res chain seq x y z
N MET A 1 3.12 21.42 -33.02
CA MET A 1 4.01 21.92 -31.94
C MET A 1 3.25 22.31 -30.66
N GLN A 2 2.04 22.84 -30.75
CA GLN A 2 1.23 23.26 -29.60
C GLN A 2 0.74 22.08 -28.72
N THR A 3 0.38 20.97 -29.36
CA THR A 3 -0.09 19.74 -28.67
C THR A 3 0.99 19.11 -27.79
N ALA A 4 2.24 19.05 -28.26
CA ALA A 4 3.34 18.48 -27.49
C ALA A 4 3.72 19.34 -26.26
N LYS A 5 3.68 20.66 -26.41
CA LYS A 5 3.87 21.58 -25.27
C LYS A 5 2.80 21.43 -24.21
N ASN A 6 1.53 21.31 -24.62
CA ASN A 6 0.41 21.15 -23.70
C ASN A 6 0.47 19.80 -22.95
N THR A 7 0.91 18.72 -23.63
CA THR A 7 1.08 17.40 -23.02
C THR A 7 2.22 17.39 -22.01
N PHE A 8 3.37 18.02 -22.35
CA PHE A 8 4.52 18.10 -21.45
C PHE A 8 4.20 18.95 -20.21
N THR A 9 3.58 20.11 -20.40
CA THR A 9 3.19 21.00 -19.30
C THR A 9 2.15 20.32 -18.38
N GLY A 10 1.16 19.63 -18.96
CA GLY A 10 0.18 18.88 -18.19
C GLY A 10 0.78 17.74 -17.36
N GLY A 11 1.73 16.99 -17.96
CA GLY A 11 2.46 15.93 -17.28
C GLY A 11 3.34 16.45 -16.14
N PHE A 12 4.07 17.54 -16.35
CA PHE A 12 4.90 18.17 -15.33
C PHE A 12 4.06 18.63 -14.12
N TRP A 13 3.00 19.39 -14.36
CA TRP A 13 2.13 19.88 -13.29
C TRP A 13 1.36 18.77 -12.60
N GLY A 14 0.95 17.73 -13.33
CA GLY A 14 0.36 16.53 -12.73
C GLY A 14 1.33 15.83 -11.78
N GLY A 15 2.61 15.76 -12.14
CA GLY A 15 3.66 15.22 -11.28
C GLY A 15 3.88 16.03 -10.01
N VAL A 16 3.92 17.36 -10.10
CA VAL A 16 4.05 18.26 -8.94
C VAL A 16 2.84 18.18 -8.03
N SER A 17 1.62 18.22 -8.58
CA SER A 17 0.39 18.01 -7.80
C SER A 17 0.36 16.62 -7.16
N GLY A 18 0.77 15.58 -7.87
CA GLY A 18 0.84 14.21 -7.35
C GLY A 18 1.77 14.10 -6.13
N PHE A 19 2.93 14.77 -6.17
CA PHE A 19 3.85 14.78 -5.04
C PHE A 19 3.29 15.55 -3.83
N ALA A 20 2.73 16.75 -4.04
CA ALA A 20 2.11 17.53 -2.98
C ALA A 20 0.95 16.75 -2.33
N ASN A 21 0.10 16.11 -3.13
CA ASN A 21 -1.02 15.31 -2.65
C ASN A 21 -0.58 14.04 -1.92
N PHE A 22 0.60 13.50 -2.23
CA PHE A 22 1.20 12.39 -1.49
C PHE A 22 1.50 12.76 -0.03
N GLU A 23 2.13 13.90 0.22
CA GLU A 23 2.42 14.36 1.59
C GLU A 23 1.13 14.67 2.36
N ILE A 24 0.13 15.27 1.71
CA ILE A 24 -1.19 15.52 2.29
C ILE A 24 -1.89 14.18 2.64
N GLY A 25 -1.69 13.14 1.85
CA GLY A 25 -2.21 11.79 2.09
C GLY A 25 -1.82 11.19 3.45
N ASN A 26 -0.71 11.64 4.03
CA ASN A 26 -0.21 11.19 5.34
C ASN A 26 -0.89 11.85 6.55
N LEU A 27 -1.73 12.87 6.35
CA LEU A 27 -2.49 13.49 7.42
C LEU A 27 -3.49 12.50 8.04
N GLY A 28 -3.56 12.46 9.37
CA GLY A 28 -4.40 11.47 10.08
C GLY A 28 -5.91 11.73 10.02
N ASN A 29 -6.33 12.96 9.69
CA ASN A 29 -7.73 13.38 9.69
C ASN A 29 -8.25 13.60 8.28
N VAL A 30 -9.40 12.98 7.93
CA VAL A 30 -10.00 13.06 6.60
C VAL A 30 -10.40 14.50 6.22
N TYR A 31 -10.91 15.28 7.15
CA TYR A 31 -11.29 16.67 6.89
C TYR A 31 -10.07 17.57 6.64
N MET A 32 -8.97 17.32 7.38
CA MET A 32 -7.69 18.01 7.14
C MET A 32 -7.11 17.62 5.78
N LYS A 33 -7.23 16.37 5.38
CA LYS A 33 -6.83 15.92 4.03
C LYS A 33 -7.60 16.67 2.95
N ILE A 34 -8.93 16.71 3.06
CA ILE A 34 -9.79 17.41 2.09
C ILE A 34 -9.41 18.88 2.02
N ALA A 35 -9.27 19.56 3.15
CA ALA A 35 -8.90 20.98 3.19
C ALA A 35 -7.51 21.23 2.57
N ALA A 36 -6.52 20.41 2.91
CA ALA A 36 -5.16 20.55 2.40
C ALA A 36 -5.09 20.26 0.88
N HIS A 37 -5.82 19.27 0.38
CA HIS A 37 -5.96 19.03 -1.07
C HIS A 37 -6.61 20.23 -1.77
N SER A 38 -7.66 20.80 -1.19
CA SER A 38 -8.35 21.95 -1.75
C SER A 38 -7.42 23.17 -1.90
N VAL A 39 -6.68 23.49 -0.82
CA VAL A 39 -5.73 24.61 -0.82
C VAL A 39 -4.58 24.37 -1.80
N SER A 40 -4.02 23.15 -1.81
CA SER A 40 -2.92 22.77 -2.72
C SER A 40 -3.32 22.91 -4.19
N GLU A 41 -4.48 22.37 -4.57
CA GLU A 41 -4.96 22.44 -5.97
C GLU A 41 -5.35 23.88 -6.35
N GLY A 42 -5.93 24.65 -5.43
CA GLY A 42 -6.19 26.08 -5.65
C GLY A 42 -4.90 26.87 -5.92
N ALA A 43 -3.88 26.68 -5.09
CA ALA A 43 -2.60 27.32 -5.24
C ALA A 43 -1.92 26.93 -6.56
N MET A 44 -1.95 25.63 -6.92
CA MET A 44 -1.40 25.13 -8.17
C MET A 44 -2.11 25.70 -9.40
N GLU A 45 -3.43 25.83 -9.34
CA GLU A 45 -4.20 26.44 -10.43
C GLU A 45 -3.86 27.92 -10.58
N GLY A 46 -3.75 28.66 -9.46
CA GLY A 46 -3.30 30.06 -9.48
C GLY A 46 -1.90 30.24 -10.10
N ILE A 47 -0.94 29.37 -9.76
CA ILE A 47 0.42 29.38 -10.33
C ILE A 47 0.42 29.11 -11.85
N ARG A 48 -0.53 28.31 -12.32
CA ARG A 48 -0.71 28.01 -13.77
C ARG A 48 -1.39 29.14 -14.54
N GLY A 49 -1.77 30.22 -13.86
CA GLY A 49 -2.50 31.35 -14.47
C GLY A 49 -4.02 31.15 -14.53
N GLY A 50 -4.55 30.15 -13.86
CA GLY A 50 -5.98 29.93 -13.66
C GLY A 50 -6.53 30.62 -12.41
N HIS A 51 -7.76 30.27 -12.02
CA HIS A 51 -8.43 30.83 -10.86
C HIS A 51 -8.28 29.90 -9.65
N PHE A 52 -7.81 30.44 -8.52
CA PHE A 52 -7.64 29.70 -7.28
C PHE A 52 -8.92 28.92 -6.88
N GLU A 53 -10.09 29.55 -7.01
CA GLU A 53 -11.37 28.98 -6.65
C GLU A 53 -11.67 27.69 -7.42
N HIS A 54 -11.33 27.65 -8.71
CA HIS A 54 -11.55 26.45 -9.56
C HIS A 54 -10.70 25.28 -9.07
N GLY A 55 -9.42 25.52 -8.82
CA GLY A 55 -8.53 24.49 -8.25
C GLY A 55 -8.96 24.06 -6.85
N PHE A 56 -9.37 25.02 -6.00
CA PHE A 56 -9.84 24.74 -4.64
C PHE A 56 -11.06 23.83 -4.64
N PHE A 57 -12.10 24.13 -5.41
CA PHE A 57 -13.31 23.29 -5.48
C PHE A 57 -13.03 21.95 -6.14
N THR A 58 -12.14 21.90 -7.16
CA THR A 58 -11.72 20.67 -7.80
C THR A 58 -11.00 19.74 -6.81
N GLY A 59 -10.05 20.29 -6.03
CA GLY A 59 -9.32 19.55 -4.99
C GLY A 59 -10.24 19.04 -3.89
N MET A 60 -11.19 19.88 -3.44
CA MET A 60 -12.18 19.51 -2.43
C MET A 60 -13.05 18.33 -2.88
N ALA A 61 -13.62 18.40 -4.07
CA ALA A 61 -14.52 17.37 -4.56
C ALA A 61 -13.76 16.09 -4.95
N SER A 62 -12.55 16.19 -5.48
CA SER A 62 -11.68 15.02 -5.75
C SER A 62 -11.30 14.30 -4.45
N ALA A 63 -10.91 15.05 -3.41
CA ALA A 63 -10.55 14.47 -2.12
C ALA A 63 -11.76 13.87 -1.39
N ALA A 64 -12.92 14.57 -1.43
CA ALA A 64 -14.17 14.07 -0.86
C ALA A 64 -14.69 12.84 -1.63
N GLY A 65 -14.63 12.87 -2.97
CA GLY A 65 -14.96 11.74 -3.83
C GLY A 65 -14.05 10.55 -3.58
N GLY A 66 -12.73 10.77 -3.49
CA GLY A 66 -11.75 9.75 -3.12
C GLY A 66 -11.99 9.16 -1.74
N ALA A 67 -12.33 9.97 -0.74
CA ALA A 67 -12.68 9.51 0.60
C ALA A 67 -13.97 8.66 0.61
N ALA A 68 -14.98 9.04 -0.16
CA ALA A 68 -16.21 8.28 -0.32
C ALA A 68 -15.98 6.94 -1.05
N LEU A 69 -15.15 6.96 -2.09
CA LEU A 69 -14.77 5.77 -2.87
C LEU A 69 -13.90 4.80 -2.04
N ASN A 70 -13.01 5.31 -1.19
CA ASN A 70 -12.20 4.49 -0.28
C ASN A 70 -12.99 3.96 0.92
N GLY A 71 -14.19 4.48 1.15
CA GLY A 71 -15.11 4.06 2.22
C GLY A 71 -15.86 2.75 2.00
N GLY A 72 -15.49 1.95 0.97
CA GLY A 72 -16.03 0.59 0.77
C GLY A 72 -16.70 0.33 -0.59
N MET A 73 -16.95 1.34 -1.41
CA MET A 73 -17.59 1.14 -2.71
C MET A 73 -16.58 0.72 -3.79
N CYS A 74 -15.29 1.09 -3.62
CA CYS A 74 -14.22 0.76 -4.57
C CYS A 74 -13.34 -0.45 -4.20
N ASP A 75 -13.66 -1.15 -3.13
CA ASP A 75 -12.93 -2.35 -2.69
C ASP A 75 -12.92 -3.48 -3.74
N ARG A 76 -13.75 -3.36 -4.77
CA ARG A 76 -13.89 -4.33 -5.88
C ARG A 76 -13.21 -3.88 -7.17
N LEU A 77 -12.75 -2.64 -7.25
CA LEU A 77 -12.16 -2.08 -8.46
C LEU A 77 -10.66 -2.36 -8.54
N SER A 78 -10.18 -2.68 -9.73
CA SER A 78 -8.74 -2.71 -10.05
C SER A 78 -8.13 -1.31 -9.99
N ALA A 79 -6.80 -1.21 -9.91
CA ALA A 79 -6.09 0.07 -9.95
C ALA A 79 -6.47 0.91 -11.18
N ALA A 80 -6.58 0.28 -12.36
CA ALA A 80 -6.97 0.96 -13.60
C ALA A 80 -8.39 1.52 -13.53
N GLU A 81 -9.34 0.75 -12.95
CA GLU A 81 -10.72 1.20 -12.77
C GLU A 81 -10.81 2.34 -11.76
N ARG A 82 -10.03 2.32 -10.66
CA ARG A 82 -9.96 3.43 -9.71
C ARG A 82 -9.38 4.69 -10.36
N ILE A 83 -8.33 4.57 -11.17
CA ILE A 83 -7.77 5.69 -11.93
C ILE A 83 -8.84 6.26 -12.88
N ALA A 84 -9.57 5.42 -13.60
CA ALA A 84 -10.60 5.85 -14.55
C ALA A 84 -11.76 6.57 -13.83
N VAL A 85 -12.23 6.05 -12.69
CA VAL A 85 -13.31 6.68 -11.90
C VAL A 85 -12.85 8.04 -11.36
N ASN A 86 -11.63 8.13 -10.82
CA ASN A 86 -11.09 9.39 -10.33
C ASN A 86 -10.88 10.41 -11.47
N ALA A 87 -10.43 9.96 -12.63
CA ALA A 87 -10.33 10.81 -13.82
C ALA A 87 -11.70 11.39 -14.21
N ALA A 88 -12.73 10.55 -14.27
CA ALA A 88 -14.09 11.00 -14.59
C ALA A 88 -14.62 12.02 -13.57
N LEU A 89 -14.45 11.74 -12.28
CA LEU A 89 -14.84 12.66 -11.20
C LEU A 89 -14.09 13.98 -11.29
N GLY A 90 -12.77 13.96 -11.47
CA GLY A 90 -11.95 15.17 -11.62
C GLY A 90 -12.33 16.00 -12.85
N GLY A 91 -12.69 15.33 -13.96
CA GLY A 91 -13.20 16.00 -15.16
C GLY A 91 -14.52 16.69 -14.92
N ILE A 92 -15.51 16.02 -14.31
CA ILE A 92 -16.82 16.56 -13.97
C ILE A 92 -16.68 17.78 -13.04
N VAL A 93 -15.88 17.64 -11.99
CA VAL A 93 -15.69 18.72 -11.01
C VAL A 93 -14.99 19.93 -11.64
N SER A 94 -13.99 19.71 -12.50
CA SER A 94 -13.33 20.79 -13.22
C SER A 94 -14.32 21.55 -14.10
N GLU A 95 -15.20 20.83 -14.80
CA GLU A 95 -16.20 21.44 -15.67
C GLU A 95 -17.26 22.22 -14.88
N LEU A 96 -17.74 21.68 -13.77
CA LEU A 96 -18.65 22.36 -12.85
C LEU A 96 -18.01 23.62 -12.21
N GLY A 97 -16.68 23.61 -12.01
CA GLY A 97 -15.90 24.77 -11.55
C GLY A 97 -15.54 25.77 -12.65
N GLY A 98 -16.04 25.61 -13.88
CA GLY A 98 -15.75 26.50 -15.01
C GLY A 98 -14.44 26.18 -15.74
N GLY A 99 -13.77 25.10 -15.41
CA GLY A 99 -12.58 24.59 -16.10
C GLY A 99 -12.93 23.67 -17.27
N LYS A 100 -11.90 22.98 -17.79
CA LYS A 100 -12.08 21.99 -18.88
C LYS A 100 -12.10 20.57 -18.31
N PHE A 101 -13.07 19.76 -18.70
CA PHE A 101 -13.17 18.35 -18.31
C PHE A 101 -11.83 17.61 -18.51
N ALA A 102 -11.22 17.74 -19.70
CA ALA A 102 -9.96 17.07 -20.01
C ALA A 102 -8.81 17.42 -19.05
N SER A 103 -8.73 18.68 -18.60
CA SER A 103 -7.71 19.12 -17.65
C SER A 103 -7.91 18.52 -16.27
N GLY A 104 -9.15 18.54 -15.75
CA GLY A 104 -9.51 17.95 -14.47
C GLY A 104 -9.36 16.43 -14.47
N ALA A 105 -9.82 15.77 -15.53
CA ALA A 105 -9.69 14.32 -15.69
C ALA A 105 -8.22 13.88 -15.71
N MET A 106 -7.38 14.57 -16.45
CA MET A 106 -5.95 14.26 -16.57
C MET A 106 -5.22 14.49 -15.24
N THR A 107 -5.51 15.60 -14.55
CA THR A 107 -4.93 15.87 -13.22
C THR A 107 -5.31 14.79 -12.21
N ALA A 108 -6.60 14.45 -12.12
CA ALA A 108 -7.08 13.42 -11.20
C ALA A 108 -6.53 12.02 -11.53
N ALA A 109 -6.39 11.67 -12.82
CA ALA A 109 -5.75 10.42 -13.24
C ALA A 109 -4.29 10.36 -12.80
N TYR A 110 -3.51 11.43 -12.98
CA TYR A 110 -2.10 11.49 -12.54
C TYR A 110 -1.98 11.41 -11.03
N VAL A 111 -2.80 12.16 -10.28
CA VAL A 111 -2.81 12.10 -8.81
C VAL A 111 -3.10 10.68 -8.34
N MET A 112 -4.12 10.02 -8.91
CA MET A 112 -4.47 8.65 -8.53
C MET A 112 -3.40 7.65 -8.93
N MET A 113 -2.82 7.79 -10.12
CA MET A 113 -1.71 6.94 -10.57
C MET A 113 -0.48 7.09 -9.67
N PHE A 114 -0.12 8.30 -9.25
CA PHE A 114 0.96 8.52 -8.28
C PHE A 114 0.64 7.93 -6.92
N ASN A 115 -0.60 8.03 -6.46
CA ASN A 115 -1.04 7.42 -5.21
C ASN A 115 -0.96 5.88 -5.30
N GLU A 116 -1.47 5.28 -6.37
CA GLU A 116 -1.38 3.83 -6.60
C GLU A 116 0.08 3.35 -6.69
N LEU A 117 0.98 4.13 -7.30
CA LEU A 117 2.40 3.78 -7.43
C LEU A 117 3.21 3.99 -6.15
N LYS A 118 2.84 4.94 -5.28
CA LYS A 118 3.63 5.29 -4.08
C LYS A 118 3.02 4.83 -2.76
N HIS A 119 1.71 4.66 -2.68
CA HIS A 119 1.04 4.06 -1.52
C HIS A 119 0.80 2.57 -1.71
N GLY A 120 1.57 1.94 -2.60
CA GLY A 120 1.45 0.57 -2.98
C GLY A 120 1.67 -0.42 -1.85
N GLY A 121 0.66 -0.57 -1.03
CA GLY A 121 0.41 -1.84 -0.38
C GLY A 121 -0.20 -2.81 -1.40
N PRO A 122 -0.49 -4.04 -1.00
CA PRO A 122 -1.27 -4.95 -1.82
C PRO A 122 -2.65 -4.34 -2.08
N THR A 123 -3.21 -4.52 -3.28
CA THR A 123 -4.61 -4.14 -3.51
C THR A 123 -5.51 -4.84 -2.50
N TYR A 124 -6.67 -4.28 -2.19
CA TYR A 124 -7.61 -4.89 -1.26
C TYR A 124 -7.92 -6.36 -1.60
N ARG A 125 -8.09 -6.67 -2.88
CA ARG A 125 -8.31 -8.03 -3.35
C ARG A 125 -7.13 -8.95 -3.08
N GLN A 126 -5.91 -8.47 -3.27
CA GLN A 126 -4.69 -9.21 -2.95
C GLN A 126 -4.54 -9.39 -1.45
N LEU A 127 -4.74 -8.32 -0.67
CA LEU A 127 -4.68 -8.37 0.79
C LEU A 127 -5.69 -9.39 1.35
N LYS A 128 -6.94 -9.33 0.87
CA LYS A 128 -7.97 -10.29 1.24
C LYS A 128 -7.54 -11.73 0.94
N LYS A 129 -7.03 -11.96 -0.28
CA LYS A 129 -6.58 -13.31 -0.70
C LYS A 129 -5.37 -13.77 0.13
N ILE A 130 -4.40 -12.90 0.41
CA ILE A 130 -3.26 -13.20 1.28
C ILE A 130 -3.76 -13.62 2.66
N TYR A 131 -4.66 -12.83 3.25
CA TYR A 131 -5.25 -13.11 4.55
C TYR A 131 -5.97 -14.46 4.57
N GLU A 132 -6.81 -14.75 3.58
CA GLU A 132 -7.54 -16.01 3.47
C GLU A 132 -6.61 -17.22 3.34
N ILE A 133 -5.53 -17.11 2.58
CA ILE A 133 -4.54 -18.18 2.44
C ILE A 133 -3.79 -18.39 3.76
N GLU A 134 -3.37 -17.32 4.40
CA GLU A 134 -2.59 -17.38 5.63
C GLU A 134 -3.41 -17.97 6.78
N THR A 135 -4.70 -17.62 6.89
CA THR A 135 -5.59 -18.16 7.94
C THR A 135 -6.07 -19.59 7.67
N ALA A 136 -6.29 -19.97 6.40
CA ALA A 136 -6.91 -21.26 6.09
C ALA A 136 -5.92 -22.45 6.06
N SER A 137 -4.66 -22.20 5.68
CA SER A 137 -3.75 -23.30 5.30
C SER A 137 -2.55 -23.46 6.24
N ILE A 138 -2.22 -22.47 7.06
CA ILE A 138 -0.87 -22.37 7.60
C ILE A 138 -0.87 -22.21 9.12
N GLU A 139 -1.96 -21.71 9.68
CA GLU A 139 -2.05 -21.37 11.10
C GLU A 139 -1.91 -22.61 12.03
N ALA A 140 -2.35 -23.76 11.53
CA ALA A 140 -2.31 -25.02 12.29
C ALA A 140 -0.95 -25.76 12.21
N MET A 141 -0.04 -25.35 11.31
CA MET A 141 1.25 -26.02 11.13
C MET A 141 2.31 -25.44 12.04
N SER A 142 3.16 -26.29 12.63
CA SER A 142 4.41 -25.84 13.23
C SER A 142 5.34 -25.24 12.15
N PRO A 143 6.33 -24.41 12.52
CA PRO A 143 7.32 -23.91 11.57
C PRO A 143 8.01 -25.04 10.78
N GLN A 144 8.36 -26.13 11.44
CA GLN A 144 9.05 -27.28 10.84
C GLN A 144 8.16 -27.97 9.80
N GLU A 145 6.90 -28.27 10.12
CA GLU A 145 5.93 -28.85 9.17
C GLU A 145 5.73 -27.94 7.96
N PHE A 146 5.64 -26.62 8.19
CA PHE A 146 5.48 -25.66 7.11
C PHE A 146 6.69 -25.63 6.16
N TYR A 147 7.92 -25.60 6.69
CA TYR A 147 9.12 -25.66 5.85
C TYR A 147 9.26 -27.00 5.12
N GLN A 148 8.90 -28.11 5.75
CA GLN A 148 8.87 -29.43 5.11
C GLN A 148 7.85 -29.48 3.96
N MET A 149 6.67 -28.89 4.14
CA MET A 149 5.65 -28.77 3.08
C MET A 149 6.19 -27.99 1.87
N LEU A 150 6.96 -26.93 2.08
CA LEU A 150 7.56 -26.16 0.99
C LEU A 150 8.62 -26.96 0.22
N GLY A 151 9.38 -27.78 0.91
CA GLY A 151 10.48 -28.55 0.32
C GLY A 151 11.60 -27.69 -0.26
N GLY A 152 12.49 -28.29 -1.04
CA GLY A 152 13.57 -27.58 -1.73
C GLY A 152 14.63 -26.96 -0.82
N GLU A 153 15.28 -25.90 -1.29
CA GLU A 153 16.36 -25.22 -0.59
C GLU A 153 15.92 -24.64 0.77
N ILE A 154 14.70 -24.10 0.83
CA ILE A 154 14.18 -23.48 2.05
C ILE A 154 13.99 -24.51 3.17
N ALA A 155 13.51 -25.71 2.86
CA ALA A 155 13.35 -26.79 3.84
C ALA A 155 14.71 -27.29 4.35
N GLN A 156 15.69 -27.44 3.46
CA GLN A 156 17.05 -27.84 3.84
C GLN A 156 17.69 -26.82 4.80
N LYS A 157 17.60 -25.54 4.49
CA LYS A 157 18.11 -24.47 5.34
C LYS A 157 17.39 -24.40 6.68
N ALA A 158 16.06 -24.54 6.68
CA ALA A 158 15.28 -24.53 7.92
C ALA A 158 15.71 -25.66 8.87
N LEU A 159 16.00 -26.83 8.34
CA LEU A 159 16.53 -27.96 9.11
C LEU A 159 17.98 -27.70 9.58
N GLU A 160 18.86 -27.24 8.69
CA GLU A 160 20.27 -26.97 8.99
C GLU A 160 20.45 -25.91 10.07
N TYR A 161 19.66 -24.81 10.01
CA TYR A 161 19.77 -23.68 10.93
C TYR A 161 18.71 -23.71 12.03
N ASN A 162 17.95 -24.79 12.18
CA ASN A 162 16.88 -24.95 13.17
C ASN A 162 15.95 -23.73 13.25
N TRP A 163 15.34 -23.36 12.14
CA TRP A 163 14.45 -22.16 12.10
C TRP A 163 13.15 -22.40 12.89
N GLU A 164 12.98 -21.65 13.96
CA GLU A 164 11.82 -21.74 14.85
C GLU A 164 10.67 -20.78 14.44
N ASN A 165 10.98 -19.80 13.61
CA ASN A 165 10.00 -18.79 13.15
C ASN A 165 9.72 -18.92 11.65
N ALA A 166 8.44 -18.83 11.27
CA ALA A 166 8.03 -18.97 9.89
C ALA A 166 7.15 -17.78 9.39
N CYS A 167 6.98 -16.71 10.18
CA CYS A 167 6.05 -15.63 9.84
C CYS A 167 6.33 -15.01 8.45
N ALA A 168 7.60 -14.66 8.15
CA ALA A 168 7.96 -14.10 6.85
C ALA A 168 7.83 -15.12 5.70
N ALA A 169 8.15 -16.38 5.95
CA ALA A 169 8.02 -17.44 4.95
C ALA A 169 6.53 -17.74 4.66
N ARG A 170 5.67 -17.72 5.68
CA ARG A 170 4.21 -17.89 5.55
C ARG A 170 3.60 -16.75 4.75
N LEU A 171 3.94 -15.50 5.09
CA LEU A 171 3.52 -14.36 4.32
C LEU A 171 4.04 -14.42 2.87
N SER A 172 5.29 -14.88 2.65
CA SER A 172 5.84 -15.13 1.31
C SER A 172 5.03 -16.15 0.53
N TYR A 173 4.62 -17.24 1.19
CA TYR A 173 3.75 -18.25 0.60
C TYR A 173 2.41 -17.65 0.18
N ALA A 174 1.74 -16.96 1.09
CA ALA A 174 0.43 -16.35 0.82
C ALA A 174 0.52 -15.29 -0.30
N MET A 175 1.61 -14.51 -0.35
CA MET A 175 1.87 -13.58 -1.45
C MET A 175 2.03 -14.30 -2.78
N ASN A 176 2.88 -15.33 -2.86
CA ASN A 176 3.08 -16.11 -4.08
C ASN A 176 1.77 -16.74 -4.57
N GLU A 177 0.98 -17.35 -3.69
CA GLU A 177 -0.32 -17.95 -4.01
C GLU A 177 -1.37 -16.88 -4.41
N SER A 178 -1.26 -15.66 -3.89
CA SER A 178 -2.14 -14.55 -4.27
C SER A 178 -1.79 -13.94 -5.64
N GLY A 179 -0.65 -14.35 -6.24
CA GLY A 179 -0.14 -13.82 -7.51
C GLY A 179 0.90 -12.70 -7.35
N LEU A 180 1.25 -12.32 -6.13
CA LEU A 180 2.35 -11.39 -5.83
C LEU A 180 3.67 -12.15 -5.74
N LYS A 181 4.23 -12.51 -6.90
CA LYS A 181 5.47 -13.29 -6.98
C LYS A 181 6.66 -12.54 -6.38
N ILE A 182 7.35 -13.18 -5.44
CA ILE A 182 8.58 -12.66 -4.87
C ILE A 182 9.74 -12.94 -5.84
N PRO A 183 10.49 -11.91 -6.28
CA PRO A 183 11.65 -12.10 -7.15
C PRO A 183 12.81 -12.76 -6.39
N TYR A 184 13.77 -13.31 -7.12
CA TYR A 184 15.03 -13.71 -6.52
C TYR A 184 15.79 -12.48 -5.99
N ILE A 185 16.20 -12.54 -4.74
CA ILE A 185 17.02 -11.52 -4.08
C ILE A 185 18.23 -12.25 -3.47
N LYS A 186 19.43 -11.97 -4.01
CA LYS A 186 20.67 -12.60 -3.56
C LYS A 186 20.89 -12.43 -2.06
N GLY A 187 21.12 -13.52 -1.36
CA GLY A 187 21.36 -13.54 0.10
C GLY A 187 20.12 -13.34 0.97
N VAL A 188 18.94 -13.20 0.38
CA VAL A 188 17.67 -12.94 1.09
C VAL A 188 16.65 -14.05 0.86
N THR A 189 16.47 -14.48 -0.39
CA THR A 189 15.44 -15.45 -0.73
C THR A 189 16.00 -16.86 -0.81
N SER A 190 15.18 -17.84 -0.38
CA SER A 190 15.39 -19.28 -0.59
C SER A 190 14.25 -19.85 -1.42
N LYS A 191 14.52 -20.91 -2.18
CA LYS A 191 13.55 -21.50 -3.10
C LYS A 191 12.83 -22.70 -2.48
N ASP A 192 11.53 -22.81 -2.77
CA ASP A 192 10.80 -24.05 -2.54
C ASP A 192 11.09 -25.10 -3.62
N ILE A 193 10.46 -26.28 -3.51
CA ILE A 193 10.63 -27.37 -4.48
C ILE A 193 10.12 -27.00 -5.89
N ASN A 194 9.22 -26.03 -6.01
CA ASN A 194 8.67 -25.53 -7.26
C ASN A 194 9.47 -24.35 -7.84
N GLY A 195 10.60 -23.97 -7.22
CA GLY A 195 11.45 -22.86 -7.64
C GLY A 195 10.94 -21.47 -7.29
N ARG A 196 9.89 -21.34 -6.47
CA ARG A 196 9.36 -20.07 -5.99
C ARG A 196 10.26 -19.51 -4.89
N ASN A 197 10.42 -18.20 -4.87
CA ASN A 197 11.28 -17.51 -3.90
C ASN A 197 10.50 -17.11 -2.64
N TYR A 198 11.13 -17.25 -1.50
CA TYR A 198 10.60 -16.93 -0.17
C TYR A 198 11.58 -16.06 0.60
N ILE A 199 11.10 -15.02 1.25
CA ILE A 199 11.83 -14.25 2.25
C ILE A 199 11.56 -14.92 3.60
N THR A 200 12.62 -15.22 4.35
CA THR A 200 12.50 -15.99 5.61
C THR A 200 12.68 -15.14 6.86
N LEU A 201 13.24 -13.92 6.72
CA LEU A 201 13.40 -12.99 7.83
C LEU A 201 12.41 -11.82 7.72
N ALA A 202 11.73 -11.50 8.82
CA ALA A 202 10.79 -10.39 8.88
C ALA A 202 11.46 -9.05 8.58
N SER A 203 12.70 -8.84 9.04
CA SER A 203 13.50 -7.65 8.74
C SER A 203 13.81 -7.48 7.25
N ASP A 204 14.03 -8.57 6.52
CA ASP A 204 14.25 -8.53 5.08
C ASP A 204 12.94 -8.33 4.32
N MET A 205 11.83 -8.89 4.82
CA MET A 205 10.49 -8.61 4.31
C MET A 205 10.16 -7.12 4.44
N LYS A 206 10.48 -6.48 5.58
CA LYS A 206 10.37 -5.03 5.77
C LYS A 206 11.15 -4.25 4.70
N LYS A 207 12.42 -4.62 4.43
CA LYS A 207 13.23 -3.99 3.38
C LYS A 207 12.61 -4.17 2.00
N TYR A 208 12.11 -5.37 1.72
CA TYR A 208 11.43 -5.68 0.48
C TYR A 208 10.17 -4.83 0.29
N PHE A 209 9.30 -4.72 1.28
CA PHE A 209 8.10 -3.88 1.22
C PHE A 209 8.44 -2.41 1.06
N ASN A 210 9.47 -1.90 1.77
CA ASN A 210 9.94 -0.53 1.58
C ASN A 210 10.40 -0.26 0.13
N LYS A 211 10.95 -1.28 -0.54
CA LYS A 211 11.38 -1.16 -1.94
C LYS A 211 10.21 -1.16 -2.92
N ILE A 212 9.23 -2.05 -2.74
CA ILE A 212 8.12 -2.23 -3.70
C ILE A 212 6.94 -1.29 -3.44
N TRP A 213 6.67 -0.95 -2.18
CA TRP A 213 5.51 -0.15 -1.74
C TRP A 213 5.89 1.19 -1.11
N GLY A 214 7.19 1.50 -1.01
CA GLY A 214 7.68 2.68 -0.30
C GLY A 214 7.70 2.48 1.22
N LYS A 215 8.17 3.50 1.93
CA LYS A 215 8.24 3.45 3.40
C LYS A 215 6.85 3.29 4.00
N GLY A 216 6.67 2.24 4.79
CA GLY A 216 5.45 2.03 5.55
C GLY A 216 5.22 3.12 6.60
N LEU A 217 4.00 3.25 7.07
CA LEU A 217 3.63 4.21 8.09
C LEU A 217 4.07 3.71 9.47
N TYR A 218 4.74 4.57 10.20
CA TYR A 218 5.10 4.29 11.60
C TYR A 218 3.87 4.46 12.49
N CYS A 219 3.58 3.46 13.32
CA CYS A 219 2.41 3.46 14.19
C CYS A 219 2.81 3.61 15.66
N LYS A 220 2.11 4.50 16.35
CA LYS A 220 2.20 4.65 17.81
C LYS A 220 1.40 3.56 18.52
N LYS A 221 1.78 3.25 19.75
CA LYS A 221 1.06 2.32 20.64
C LYS A 221 -0.46 2.62 20.68
N GLY A 222 -1.28 1.58 20.57
CA GLY A 222 -2.74 1.71 20.63
C GLY A 222 -3.42 1.93 19.27
N TRP A 223 -2.68 1.88 18.17
CA TRP A 223 -3.25 2.03 16.84
C TRP A 223 -3.89 0.71 16.35
N THR A 224 -5.13 0.79 15.85
CA THR A 224 -5.82 -0.38 15.28
C THR A 224 -5.77 -0.30 13.76
N LEU A 225 -5.04 -1.23 13.14
CA LEU A 225 -5.04 -1.40 11.70
C LEU A 225 -6.32 -2.12 11.27
N LYS A 226 -7.02 -1.56 10.28
CA LYS A 226 -8.18 -2.24 9.68
C LYS A 226 -7.76 -3.18 8.56
N ASN A 227 -6.89 -2.73 7.66
CA ASN A 227 -6.42 -3.51 6.52
C ASN A 227 -4.97 -3.13 6.19
N GLY A 228 -4.09 -4.11 6.00
CA GLY A 228 -2.70 -3.90 5.61
C GLY A 228 -1.77 -5.02 6.05
N ILE A 229 -0.50 -4.85 5.76
CA ILE A 229 0.57 -5.73 6.24
C ILE A 229 1.36 -4.98 7.30
N THR A 230 1.71 -5.65 8.37
CA THR A 230 2.45 -5.09 9.51
C THR A 230 3.84 -5.71 9.62
N PHE A 231 4.79 -4.88 10.06
CA PHE A 231 6.06 -5.34 10.62
C PHE A 231 6.16 -4.82 12.05
N GLN A 232 6.53 -5.69 12.96
CA GLN A 232 6.71 -5.36 14.38
C GLN A 232 8.03 -5.95 14.85
N ASN A 233 8.77 -5.20 15.66
CA ASN A 233 9.92 -5.74 16.39
C ASN A 233 9.88 -5.28 17.84
N ASN A 234 10.64 -5.97 18.69
CA ASN A 234 10.88 -5.59 20.08
C ASN A 234 12.39 -5.62 20.38
N LEU A 235 12.75 -5.19 21.60
CA LEU A 235 14.16 -5.17 22.04
C LEU A 235 14.78 -6.56 22.17
N ALA A 236 13.97 -7.60 22.36
CA ALA A 236 14.45 -8.97 22.56
C ALA A 236 14.52 -9.75 21.24
N ASP A 237 13.68 -9.39 20.25
CA ASP A 237 13.62 -10.04 18.94
C ASP A 237 13.86 -9.03 17.83
N VAL A 238 15.14 -8.88 17.46
CA VAL A 238 15.57 -8.00 16.36
C VAL A 238 15.16 -8.51 14.99
N SER A 239 14.77 -9.78 14.84
CA SER A 239 14.30 -10.35 13.58
C SER A 239 12.92 -9.84 13.22
N GLY A 240 12.10 -9.53 14.22
CA GLY A 240 10.77 -8.98 14.10
C GLY A 240 9.72 -9.99 13.68
N HIS A 241 8.49 -9.50 13.58
CA HIS A 241 7.32 -10.25 13.13
C HIS A 241 6.61 -9.51 11.98
N VAL A 242 6.14 -10.25 10.98
CA VAL A 242 5.29 -9.73 9.90
C VAL A 242 3.97 -10.48 9.90
N ASP A 243 2.90 -9.76 9.58
CA ASP A 243 1.56 -10.29 9.58
C ASP A 243 0.65 -9.50 8.64
N VAL A 244 -0.45 -10.11 8.21
CA VAL A 244 -1.50 -9.46 7.45
C VAL A 244 -2.73 -9.23 8.33
N VAL A 245 -3.29 -8.02 8.25
CA VAL A 245 -4.51 -7.64 8.97
C VAL A 245 -5.60 -7.33 7.97
N TYR A 246 -6.75 -7.96 8.14
CA TYR A 246 -7.93 -7.76 7.31
C TYR A 246 -9.18 -7.58 8.18
N LYS A 247 -9.94 -6.49 7.94
CA LYS A 247 -11.11 -6.11 8.75
C LYS A 247 -10.82 -6.05 10.26
N GLY A 248 -9.62 -5.60 10.60
CA GLY A 248 -9.18 -5.48 11.99
C GLY A 248 -8.78 -6.79 12.66
N LYS A 249 -8.73 -7.89 11.92
CA LYS A 249 -8.29 -9.20 12.42
C LYS A 249 -6.93 -9.54 11.83
N SER A 250 -6.02 -9.95 12.70
CA SER A 250 -4.71 -10.49 12.34
C SER A 250 -4.86 -11.91 11.80
N ALA A 251 -4.08 -12.27 10.79
CA ALA A 251 -4.04 -13.64 10.28
C ALA A 251 -3.29 -14.58 11.22
N ALA A 252 -2.21 -14.12 11.83
CA ALA A 252 -1.40 -14.94 12.71
C ALA A 252 -1.46 -14.45 14.17
N TYR A 253 -0.76 -13.44 14.60
CA TYR A 253 -0.73 -13.05 16.02
C TYR A 253 -0.39 -11.56 16.23
N ALA A 254 -0.53 -10.71 15.20
CA ALA A 254 -0.06 -9.32 15.29
C ALA A 254 -0.69 -8.55 16.46
N THR A 255 -1.95 -8.83 16.80
CA THR A 255 -2.61 -8.17 17.92
C THR A 255 -2.13 -8.68 19.27
N GLU A 256 -1.79 -9.96 19.37
CA GLU A 256 -1.26 -10.58 20.59
C GLU A 256 0.21 -10.27 20.76
N TYR A 257 1.00 -10.37 19.68
CA TYR A 257 2.40 -9.95 19.67
C TYR A 257 2.59 -8.52 20.14
N HIS A 258 1.68 -7.63 19.75
CA HIS A 258 1.68 -6.23 20.17
C HIS A 258 1.27 -6.05 21.63
N LYS A 259 0.43 -6.93 22.20
CA LYS A 259 0.00 -6.89 23.60
C LYS A 259 1.03 -7.48 24.56
N GLU A 260 1.65 -8.58 24.18
CA GLU A 260 2.56 -9.35 25.04
C GLU A 260 3.99 -8.83 25.00
N MET A 261 4.43 -8.28 23.85
CA MET A 261 5.78 -7.77 23.68
C MET A 261 5.79 -6.25 23.66
N LYS A 262 6.74 -5.64 24.36
CA LYS A 262 7.04 -4.20 24.27
C LYS A 262 7.58 -3.90 22.88
N THR A 263 6.72 -3.76 21.89
CA THR A 263 7.11 -3.40 20.54
C THR A 263 7.81 -2.04 20.54
N VAL A 264 9.01 -2.00 19.98
CA VAL A 264 9.80 -0.77 19.78
C VAL A 264 9.36 -0.08 18.51
N GLU A 265 9.06 -0.86 17.47
CA GLU A 265 8.70 -0.38 16.15
C GLU A 265 7.50 -1.15 15.60
N THR A 266 6.50 -0.43 15.12
CA THR A 266 5.42 -0.97 14.31
C THR A 266 5.32 -0.17 13.01
N ILE A 267 5.49 -0.83 11.88
CA ILE A 267 5.39 -0.25 10.54
C ILE A 267 4.25 -0.92 9.82
N ILE A 268 3.51 -0.14 9.03
CA ILE A 268 2.33 -0.61 8.33
C ILE A 268 2.35 -0.14 6.88
N TRP A 269 2.14 -1.08 5.97
CA TRP A 269 1.80 -0.84 4.57
C TRP A 269 0.29 -1.03 4.44
N LYS A 270 -0.41 0.10 4.37
CA LYS A 270 -1.86 0.10 4.18
C LYS A 270 -2.18 -0.28 2.75
N TYR A 271 -3.30 -0.99 2.62
CA TYR A 271 -3.93 -1.16 1.33
C TYR A 271 -4.52 0.18 0.86
#